data_8cf6f9e6894e5930a36745942e3ca285
#
_entry.id   8cf6f9e6894e5930a36745942e3ca285
#
_cell.length_a   1.000
_cell.length_b   1.000
_cell.length_c   1.000
_cell.angle_alpha   90.00
_cell.angle_beta   90.00
_cell.angle_gamma   90.00
#
_symmetry.space_group_name_H-M   'P 1'
#
loop_
_entity.id
_entity.type
_entity.pdbx_description
1 polymer ?
#
loop_
_entity_poly.entity_id
_entity_poly.type
_entity_poly.pdbx_seq_one_letter_code
_entity_poly.pdbx_strand_id
1 'polypeptide(L)'
;MIDLVLDHLYLIVTGAGTARRVPGILPQLAQLGPRLVVIPTPNAARVVSVREMVLALPAGSPHRVVESYFDAAILPSPPLGLVVVAPCSFNSLNKLAAGIADNLALSVVAEAIGRGTPVIVAVSVNVPLWNHPRARASVAALREWGADVIDPAPDGDVITIAPDDVLIERVRRRLASP
;
A
#
# COMPACT_ATOMS: atom_id res chain seq x y z
N MET A 1 18.36 -8.01 19.62
CA MET A 1 17.48 -7.77 18.44
C MET A 1 16.07 -7.85 18.99
N ILE A 2 15.31 -6.75 18.96
CA ILE A 2 13.91 -6.79 19.39
C ILE A 2 13.17 -7.42 18.22
N ASP A 3 12.57 -8.61 18.42
CA ASP A 3 11.67 -9.20 17.44
C ASP A 3 10.54 -8.20 17.19
N LEU A 4 10.53 -7.58 16.02
CA LEU A 4 9.52 -6.62 15.63
C LEU A 4 8.23 -7.39 15.30
N VAL A 5 7.38 -7.58 16.29
CA VAL A 5 6.07 -8.21 16.06
C VAL A 5 5.24 -7.24 15.23
N LEU A 6 4.99 -7.61 13.98
CA LEU A 6 4.18 -6.82 13.06
C LEU A 6 2.69 -7.16 13.24
N ASP A 7 2.06 -6.58 14.27
CA ASP A 7 0.64 -6.83 14.60
C ASP A 7 -0.34 -6.21 13.60
N HIS A 8 0.13 -5.29 12.77
CA HIS A 8 -0.70 -4.58 11.79
C HIS A 8 -0.15 -4.75 10.37
N LEU A 9 -1.08 -4.82 9.44
CA LEU A 9 -0.85 -4.74 8.00
C LEU A 9 -1.63 -3.55 7.46
N TYR A 10 -0.94 -2.50 7.03
CA TYR A 10 -1.56 -1.33 6.42
C TYR A 10 -1.57 -1.49 4.92
N LEU A 11 -2.75 -1.50 4.31
CA LEU A 11 -2.91 -1.44 2.86
C LEU A 11 -3.28 -0.02 2.45
N ILE A 12 -2.35 0.68 1.86
CA ILE A 12 -2.53 2.02 1.29
C ILE A 12 -3.00 1.86 -0.15
N VAL A 13 -4.22 2.30 -0.44
CA VAL A 13 -4.81 2.22 -1.78
C VAL A 13 -4.77 3.58 -2.44
N THR A 14 -4.14 3.70 -3.60
CA THR A 14 -4.06 4.97 -4.33
C THR A 14 -4.93 4.98 -5.59
N GLY A 15 -5.16 6.16 -6.16
CA GLY A 15 -6.10 6.39 -7.25
C GLY A 15 -5.63 5.93 -8.64
N ALA A 16 -5.12 4.70 -8.75
CA ALA A 16 -4.88 4.04 -10.03
C ALA A 16 -6.12 3.25 -10.46
N GLY A 17 -6.33 3.05 -11.77
CA GLY A 17 -7.47 2.28 -12.28
C GLY A 17 -7.52 0.84 -11.74
N THR A 18 -6.37 0.26 -11.45
CA THR A 18 -6.23 -1.08 -10.85
C THR A 18 -6.70 -1.16 -9.39
N ALA A 19 -7.02 -0.03 -8.72
CA ALA A 19 -7.63 -0.04 -7.40
C ALA A 19 -8.96 -0.83 -7.36
N ARG A 20 -9.64 -0.98 -8.50
CA ARG A 20 -10.84 -1.83 -8.62
C ARG A 20 -10.59 -3.31 -8.30
N ARG A 21 -9.33 -3.77 -8.33
CA ARG A 21 -8.94 -5.15 -7.98
C ARG A 21 -8.83 -5.33 -6.45
N VAL A 22 -8.69 -4.25 -5.69
CA VAL A 22 -8.45 -4.29 -4.24
C VAL A 22 -9.47 -5.14 -3.47
N PRO A 23 -10.80 -5.02 -3.70
CA PRO A 23 -11.76 -5.89 -3.00
C PRO A 23 -11.47 -7.39 -3.17
N GLY A 24 -10.95 -7.81 -4.32
CA GLY A 24 -10.61 -9.22 -4.59
C GLY A 24 -9.42 -9.75 -3.80
N ILE A 25 -8.49 -8.89 -3.39
CA ILE A 25 -7.30 -9.31 -2.62
C ILE A 25 -7.46 -9.14 -1.11
N LEU A 26 -8.43 -8.34 -0.64
CA LEU A 26 -8.62 -8.10 0.80
C LEU A 26 -8.82 -9.36 1.62
N PRO A 27 -9.65 -10.35 1.20
CA PRO A 27 -9.81 -11.59 1.96
C PRO A 27 -8.50 -12.37 2.12
N GLN A 28 -7.64 -12.37 1.10
CA GLN A 28 -6.36 -13.07 1.12
C GLN A 28 -5.37 -12.36 2.04
N LEU A 29 -5.30 -11.03 2.01
CA LEU A 29 -4.46 -10.25 2.92
C LEU A 29 -4.93 -10.38 4.38
N ALA A 30 -6.23 -10.42 4.62
CA ALA A 30 -6.81 -10.60 5.95
C ALA A 30 -6.45 -11.95 6.58
N GLN A 31 -6.15 -12.98 5.78
CA GLN A 31 -5.75 -14.31 6.25
C GLN A 31 -4.25 -14.41 6.62
N LEU A 32 -3.46 -13.37 6.40
CA LEU A 32 -2.02 -13.41 6.69
C LEU A 32 -1.66 -13.25 8.18
N GLY A 33 -2.65 -12.99 9.04
CA GLY A 33 -2.51 -12.97 10.49
C GLY A 33 -2.62 -11.57 11.13
N PRO A 34 -1.85 -10.54 10.69
CA PRO A 34 -1.95 -9.21 11.27
C PRO A 34 -3.31 -8.55 11.07
N ARG A 35 -3.64 -7.57 11.94
CA ARG A 35 -4.84 -6.75 11.76
C ARG A 35 -4.70 -5.90 10.50
N LEU A 36 -5.52 -6.17 9.50
CA LEU A 36 -5.52 -5.41 8.24
C LEU A 36 -6.26 -4.08 8.42
N VAL A 37 -5.56 -2.99 8.11
CA VAL A 37 -6.09 -1.62 8.08
C VAL A 37 -5.94 -1.09 6.67
N VAL A 38 -7.05 -0.88 5.98
CA VAL A 38 -7.10 -0.36 4.60
C VAL A 38 -7.26 1.15 4.65
N ILE A 39 -6.38 1.88 4.00
CA ILE A 39 -6.40 3.35 3.99
C ILE A 39 -6.39 3.84 2.54
N PRO A 40 -7.56 4.20 1.98
CA PRO A 40 -7.62 4.76 0.63
C PRO A 40 -7.19 6.23 0.62
N THR A 41 -6.51 6.65 -0.43
CA THR A 41 -6.39 8.08 -0.75
C THR A 41 -7.75 8.63 -1.22
N PRO A 42 -8.00 9.95 -1.13
CA PRO A 42 -9.25 10.54 -1.63
C PRO A 42 -9.56 10.18 -3.09
N ASN A 43 -8.53 10.03 -3.94
CA ASN A 43 -8.74 9.61 -5.33
C ASN A 43 -8.99 8.10 -5.47
N ALA A 44 -8.45 7.27 -4.59
CA ALA A 44 -8.76 5.83 -4.58
C ALA A 44 -10.25 5.60 -4.28
N ALA A 45 -10.81 6.31 -3.30
CA ALA A 45 -12.23 6.23 -2.94
C ALA A 45 -13.19 6.59 -4.09
N ARG A 46 -12.68 7.28 -5.14
CA ARG A 46 -13.44 7.56 -6.37
C ARG A 46 -13.34 6.45 -7.42
N VAL A 47 -12.36 5.56 -7.30
CA VAL A 47 -12.15 4.42 -8.23
C VAL A 47 -12.82 3.16 -7.71
N VAL A 48 -12.70 2.91 -6.41
CA VAL A 48 -13.34 1.82 -5.66
C VAL A 48 -13.92 2.42 -4.38
N SER A 49 -15.20 2.22 -4.16
CA SER A 49 -15.86 2.84 -3.00
C SER A 49 -15.38 2.22 -1.68
N VAL A 50 -15.37 3.04 -0.63
CA VAL A 50 -15.07 2.56 0.73
C VAL A 50 -16.02 1.43 1.14
N ARG A 51 -17.30 1.52 0.72
CA ARG A 51 -18.29 0.47 0.98
C ARG A 51 -17.89 -0.88 0.36
N GLU A 52 -17.41 -0.89 -0.89
CA GLU A 52 -16.92 -2.12 -1.53
C GLU A 52 -15.76 -2.72 -0.79
N MET A 53 -14.80 -1.89 -0.33
CA MET A 53 -13.67 -2.36 0.47
C MET A 53 -14.13 -2.93 1.82
N VAL A 54 -15.06 -2.27 2.51
CA VAL A 54 -15.62 -2.75 3.79
C VAL A 54 -16.33 -4.09 3.62
N LEU A 55 -17.16 -4.24 2.57
CA LEU A 55 -17.90 -5.47 2.28
C LEU A 55 -16.99 -6.65 1.89
N ALA A 56 -15.80 -6.36 1.38
CA ALA A 56 -14.82 -7.39 1.02
C ALA A 56 -13.99 -7.89 2.21
N LEU A 57 -14.02 -7.20 3.35
CA LEU A 57 -13.36 -7.67 4.57
C LEU A 57 -14.21 -8.77 5.24
N PRO A 58 -13.57 -9.78 5.87
CA PRO A 58 -14.29 -10.83 6.58
C PRO A 58 -15.21 -10.26 7.68
N ALA A 59 -16.47 -10.64 7.66
CA ALA A 59 -17.46 -10.16 8.64
C ALA A 59 -17.07 -10.53 10.07
N GLY A 60 -17.27 -9.60 11.02
CA GLY A 60 -16.93 -9.81 12.43
C GLY A 60 -15.43 -9.83 12.75
N SER A 61 -14.58 -9.60 11.76
CA SER A 61 -13.12 -9.54 11.94
C SER A 61 -12.67 -8.19 12.53
N PRO A 62 -11.44 -8.11 13.07
CA PRO A 62 -10.87 -6.84 13.55
C PRO A 62 -10.37 -5.93 12.43
N HIS A 63 -10.45 -6.39 11.16
CA HIS A 63 -10.00 -5.64 10.01
C HIS A 63 -10.93 -4.45 9.73
N ARG A 64 -10.38 -3.35 9.18
CA ARG A 64 -11.17 -2.14 8.93
C ARG A 64 -10.66 -1.30 7.78
N VAL A 65 -11.53 -0.44 7.27
CA VAL A 65 -11.17 0.67 6.38
C VAL A 65 -11.15 1.96 7.20
N VAL A 66 -10.11 2.77 7.04
CA VAL A 66 -9.90 4.02 7.79
C VAL A 66 -9.70 5.17 6.81
N GLU A 67 -10.47 6.24 6.97
CA GLU A 67 -10.43 7.42 6.11
C GLU A 67 -10.01 8.70 6.86
N SER A 68 -9.95 8.65 8.18
CA SER A 68 -9.76 9.82 9.02
C SER A 68 -8.55 9.68 9.93
N TYR A 69 -7.80 10.78 10.09
CA TYR A 69 -6.75 10.89 11.13
C TYR A 69 -7.28 10.70 12.56
N PHE A 70 -8.58 10.91 12.78
CA PHE A 70 -9.21 10.81 14.10
C PHE A 70 -9.71 9.40 14.43
N ASP A 71 -9.46 8.42 13.56
CA ASP A 71 -9.79 7.01 13.85
C ASP A 71 -8.87 6.47 14.95
N ALA A 72 -9.44 5.76 15.92
CA ALA A 72 -8.71 5.16 17.04
C ALA A 72 -7.65 4.13 16.60
N ALA A 73 -7.73 3.60 15.37
CA ALA A 73 -6.70 2.74 14.81
C ALA A 73 -5.43 3.49 14.40
N ILE A 74 -5.50 4.81 14.31
CA ILE A 74 -4.42 5.68 13.85
C ILE A 74 -3.87 6.56 14.98
N LEU A 75 -4.74 7.04 15.88
CA LEU A 75 -4.34 7.93 16.98
C LEU A 75 -3.76 7.18 18.18
N PRO A 76 -2.78 7.77 18.89
CA PRO A 76 -2.08 9.03 18.61
C PRO A 76 -1.06 8.91 17.49
N SER A 77 -0.70 7.71 17.13
CA SER A 77 0.13 7.36 15.98
C SER A 77 -0.19 5.93 15.55
N PRO A 78 -0.04 5.59 14.25
CA PRO A 78 -0.28 4.24 13.78
C PRO A 78 0.57 3.23 14.55
N PRO A 79 0.01 2.12 15.05
CA PRO A 79 0.79 1.01 15.59
C PRO A 79 1.83 0.51 14.57
N LEU A 80 2.93 -0.07 15.07
CA LEU A 80 3.95 -0.64 14.21
C LEU A 80 3.36 -1.76 13.35
N GLY A 81 3.73 -1.79 12.08
CA GLY A 81 3.21 -2.77 11.15
C GLY A 81 3.91 -2.72 9.80
N LEU A 82 3.62 -3.72 8.96
CA LEU A 82 4.01 -3.71 7.57
C LEU A 82 3.09 -2.76 6.78
N VAL A 83 3.68 -1.83 6.04
CA VAL A 83 2.93 -0.92 5.16
C VAL A 83 3.05 -1.39 3.71
N VAL A 84 1.92 -1.54 3.04
CA VAL A 84 1.84 -1.96 1.63
C VAL A 84 1.09 -0.89 0.85
N VAL A 85 1.73 -0.29 -0.13
CA VAL A 85 1.10 0.66 -1.06
C VAL A 85 0.74 -0.07 -2.35
N ALA A 86 -0.51 -0.46 -2.48
CA ALA A 86 -0.99 -1.22 -3.64
C ALA A 86 -2.47 -0.91 -3.97
N PRO A 87 -2.73 -0.42 -5.18
CA PRO A 87 -1.78 0.03 -6.19
C PRO A 87 -1.12 1.37 -5.83
N CYS A 88 0.12 1.58 -6.27
CA CYS A 88 0.80 2.86 -6.18
C CYS A 88 0.75 3.60 -7.53
N SER A 89 -0.09 4.63 -7.64
CA SER A 89 -0.20 5.45 -8.85
C SER A 89 1.03 6.33 -9.07
N PHE A 90 1.23 6.80 -10.31
CA PHE A 90 2.31 7.73 -10.64
C PHE A 90 2.36 8.96 -9.72
N ASN A 91 1.20 9.56 -9.45
CA ASN A 91 1.11 10.72 -8.55
C ASN A 91 1.57 10.37 -7.13
N SER A 92 1.08 9.27 -6.58
CA SER A 92 1.45 8.85 -5.21
C SER A 92 2.92 8.43 -5.11
N LEU A 93 3.44 7.71 -6.12
CA LEU A 93 4.85 7.35 -6.22
C LEU A 93 5.77 8.58 -6.11
N ASN A 94 5.46 9.62 -6.91
CA ASN A 94 6.25 10.84 -6.94
C ASN A 94 6.10 11.69 -5.67
N LYS A 95 4.91 11.71 -5.07
CA LYS A 95 4.68 12.37 -3.78
C LYS A 95 5.48 11.71 -2.66
N LEU A 96 5.43 10.38 -2.55
CA LEU A 96 6.19 9.62 -1.56
C LEU A 96 7.68 9.92 -1.68
N ALA A 97 8.24 9.85 -2.90
CA ALA A 97 9.65 10.12 -3.16
C ALA A 97 10.05 11.60 -2.99
N ALA A 98 9.08 12.50 -2.90
CA ALA A 98 9.29 13.92 -2.61
C ALA A 98 9.01 14.28 -1.14
N GLY A 99 8.65 13.29 -0.30
CA GLY A 99 8.28 13.51 1.11
C GLY A 99 6.95 14.26 1.29
N ILE A 100 6.06 14.24 0.29
CA ILE A 100 4.75 14.91 0.36
C ILE A 100 3.73 13.98 1.00
N ALA A 101 3.20 14.40 2.14
CA ALA A 101 2.24 13.67 2.97
C ALA A 101 0.95 14.49 3.16
N ASP A 102 0.26 14.81 2.05
CA ASP A 102 -0.88 15.72 2.01
C ASP A 102 -2.24 15.03 2.29
N ASN A 103 -2.23 13.78 2.69
CA ASN A 103 -3.41 13.03 3.12
C ASN A 103 -3.00 11.90 4.08
N LEU A 104 -3.98 11.33 4.80
CA LEU A 104 -3.75 10.25 5.78
C LEU A 104 -2.92 9.10 5.21
N ALA A 105 -3.28 8.61 4.03
CA ALA A 105 -2.62 7.46 3.41
C ALA A 105 -1.12 7.68 3.23
N LEU A 106 -0.73 8.83 2.67
CA LEU A 106 0.67 9.18 2.45
C LEU A 106 1.40 9.52 3.75
N SER A 107 0.70 10.09 4.74
CA SER A 107 1.29 10.36 6.06
C SER A 107 1.68 9.08 6.78
N VAL A 108 0.85 8.04 6.71
CA VAL A 108 1.17 6.72 7.31
C VAL A 108 2.41 6.11 6.66
N VAL A 109 2.55 6.21 5.33
CA VAL A 109 3.75 5.72 4.63
C VAL A 109 4.99 6.53 5.01
N ALA A 110 4.89 7.86 5.05
CA ALA A 110 6.00 8.74 5.43
C ALA A 110 6.49 8.44 6.85
N GLU A 111 5.58 8.25 7.79
CA GLU A 111 5.90 7.89 9.16
C GLU A 111 6.55 6.49 9.25
N ALA A 112 6.05 5.51 8.49
CA ALA A 112 6.62 4.18 8.42
C ALA A 112 8.08 4.21 7.91
N ILE A 113 8.35 4.95 6.84
CA ILE A 113 9.71 5.14 6.33
C ILE A 113 10.60 5.79 7.39
N GLY A 114 10.11 6.86 8.04
CA GLY A 114 10.86 7.56 9.08
C GLY A 114 11.18 6.71 10.32
N ARG A 115 10.32 5.73 10.63
CA ARG A 115 10.53 4.75 11.71
C ARG A 115 11.41 3.57 11.31
N GLY A 116 11.74 3.41 10.04
CA GLY A 116 12.41 2.21 9.52
C GLY A 116 11.52 0.95 9.54
N THR A 117 10.19 1.11 9.62
CA THR A 117 9.28 -0.02 9.48
C THR A 117 9.19 -0.47 8.01
N PRO A 118 8.95 -1.77 7.75
CA PRO A 118 8.95 -2.27 6.38
C PRO A 118 7.84 -1.65 5.53
N VAL A 119 8.20 -1.24 4.31
CA VAL A 119 7.28 -0.68 3.31
C VAL A 119 7.44 -1.44 1.99
N ILE A 120 6.32 -1.94 1.45
CA ILE A 120 6.24 -2.53 0.11
C ILE A 120 5.45 -1.57 -0.78
N VAL A 121 5.94 -1.30 -1.99
CA VAL A 121 5.28 -0.39 -2.95
C VAL A 121 5.07 -1.10 -4.27
N ALA A 122 3.83 -1.45 -4.62
CA ALA A 122 3.48 -2.06 -5.90
C ALA A 122 3.06 -0.97 -6.90
N VAL A 123 3.95 -0.67 -7.83
CA VAL A 123 3.74 0.41 -8.81
C VAL A 123 2.68 0.02 -9.84
N SER A 124 1.74 0.94 -10.09
CA SER A 124 0.66 0.77 -11.07
C SER A 124 0.59 1.99 -11.98
N VAL A 125 1.17 1.85 -13.15
CA VAL A 125 1.29 2.89 -14.18
C VAL A 125 1.21 2.28 -15.57
N ASN A 126 0.93 3.10 -16.59
CA ASN A 126 1.06 2.71 -17.98
C ASN A 126 2.48 2.94 -18.52
N VAL A 127 2.76 2.47 -19.72
CA VAL A 127 4.09 2.58 -20.37
C VAL A 127 4.62 4.02 -20.43
N PRO A 128 3.86 5.04 -20.90
CA PRO A 128 4.35 6.40 -20.93
C PRO A 128 4.74 6.94 -19.55
N LEU A 129 3.96 6.66 -18.52
CA LEU A 129 4.27 7.09 -17.16
C LEU A 129 5.45 6.32 -16.56
N TRP A 130 5.59 5.03 -16.90
CA TRP A 130 6.75 4.25 -16.47
C TRP A 130 8.05 4.72 -17.10
N ASN A 131 8.00 5.13 -18.36
CA ASN A 131 9.14 5.67 -19.08
C ASN A 131 9.48 7.11 -18.69
N HIS A 132 8.60 7.78 -17.94
CA HIS A 132 8.86 9.14 -17.48
C HIS A 132 10.07 9.16 -16.53
N PRO A 133 11.08 10.05 -16.74
CA PRO A 133 12.29 10.09 -15.92
C PRO A 133 12.01 10.18 -14.41
N ARG A 134 10.96 10.90 -14.03
CA ARG A 134 10.57 11.05 -12.63
C ARG A 134 10.13 9.74 -11.99
N ALA A 135 9.44 8.85 -12.71
CA ALA A 135 9.06 7.54 -12.17
C ALA A 135 10.29 6.74 -11.73
N ARG A 136 11.28 6.65 -12.60
CA ARG A 136 12.54 5.94 -12.32
C ARG A 136 13.30 6.55 -11.15
N ALA A 137 13.40 7.88 -11.11
CA ALA A 137 14.05 8.59 -10.00
C ALA A 137 13.31 8.36 -8.68
N SER A 138 11.98 8.35 -8.69
CA SER A 138 11.16 8.10 -7.50
C SER A 138 11.30 6.67 -6.99
N VAL A 139 11.31 5.68 -7.89
CA VAL A 139 11.57 4.28 -7.52
C VAL A 139 12.96 4.12 -6.91
N ALA A 140 13.98 4.74 -7.51
CA ALA A 140 15.35 4.68 -6.99
C ALA A 140 15.44 5.27 -5.57
N ALA A 141 14.84 6.44 -5.34
CA ALA A 141 14.81 7.09 -4.03
C ALA A 141 14.11 6.22 -2.97
N LEU A 142 12.95 5.65 -3.29
CA LEU A 142 12.25 4.79 -2.34
C LEU A 142 13.03 3.52 -2.00
N ARG A 143 13.72 2.92 -2.99
CA ARG A 143 14.62 1.77 -2.75
C ARG A 143 15.82 2.14 -1.88
N GLU A 144 16.41 3.31 -2.12
CA GLU A 144 17.50 3.83 -1.29
C GLU A 144 17.08 4.02 0.18
N TRP A 145 15.82 4.39 0.42
CA TRP A 145 15.24 4.52 1.77
C TRP A 145 14.78 3.17 2.36
N GLY A 146 15.05 2.06 1.68
CA GLY A 146 14.76 0.71 2.17
C GLY A 146 13.36 0.17 1.83
N ALA A 147 12.58 0.87 1.00
CA ALA A 147 11.30 0.34 0.55
C ALA A 147 11.51 -0.79 -0.49
N ASP A 148 10.72 -1.85 -0.36
CA ASP A 148 10.64 -2.93 -1.33
C ASP A 148 9.69 -2.55 -2.46
N VAL A 149 10.23 -2.07 -3.58
CA VAL A 149 9.44 -1.61 -4.72
C VAL A 149 9.28 -2.72 -5.75
N ILE A 150 8.02 -3.11 -5.99
CA ILE A 150 7.61 -4.04 -7.04
C ILE A 150 7.30 -3.22 -8.29
N ASP A 151 8.10 -3.44 -9.33
CA ASP A 151 7.92 -2.77 -10.62
C ASP A 151 6.62 -3.23 -11.29
N PRO A 152 5.99 -2.41 -12.16
CA PRO A 152 4.85 -2.83 -12.94
C PRO A 152 5.25 -3.97 -13.88
N ALA A 153 4.31 -4.87 -14.14
CA ALA A 153 4.50 -6.05 -14.96
C ALA A 153 3.78 -5.94 -16.31
N PRO A 154 4.25 -6.64 -17.34
CA PRO A 154 3.51 -6.78 -18.60
C PRO A 154 2.16 -7.45 -18.38
N ASP A 155 1.14 -6.97 -19.12
CA ASP A 155 -0.19 -7.56 -19.21
C ASP A 155 -0.65 -7.42 -20.68
N GLY A 156 -0.36 -8.43 -21.51
CA GLY A 156 -0.46 -8.34 -22.95
C GLY A 156 0.44 -7.24 -23.53
N ASP A 157 -0.15 -6.31 -24.28
CA ASP A 157 0.56 -5.19 -24.92
C ASP A 157 0.72 -3.96 -24.01
N VAL A 158 0.30 -4.04 -22.75
CA VAL A 158 0.38 -2.95 -21.77
C VAL A 158 1.23 -3.37 -20.57
N ILE A 159 1.59 -2.40 -19.75
CA ILE A 159 2.07 -2.66 -18.40
C ILE A 159 1.05 -2.19 -17.37
N THR A 160 1.00 -2.89 -16.25
CA THR A 160 0.10 -2.59 -15.14
C THR A 160 0.74 -3.00 -13.82
N ILE A 161 0.00 -2.96 -12.73
CA ILE A 161 0.49 -3.50 -11.44
C ILE A 161 0.86 -4.98 -11.62
N ALA A 162 1.88 -5.43 -10.89
CA ALA A 162 2.24 -6.84 -10.83
C ALA A 162 1.03 -7.72 -10.44
N PRO A 163 1.01 -9.02 -10.81
CA PRO A 163 -0.04 -9.96 -10.44
C PRO A 163 -0.27 -9.99 -8.92
N ASP A 164 -1.51 -10.26 -8.50
CA ASP A 164 -1.90 -10.23 -7.09
C ASP A 164 -1.16 -11.28 -6.25
N ASP A 165 -0.88 -12.44 -6.81
CA ASP A 165 -0.11 -13.50 -6.17
C ASP A 165 1.35 -13.07 -5.87
N VAL A 166 1.97 -12.30 -6.76
CA VAL A 166 3.30 -11.72 -6.54
C VAL A 166 3.28 -10.75 -5.34
N LEU A 167 2.27 -9.89 -5.26
CA LEU A 167 2.10 -8.97 -4.14
C LEU A 167 1.88 -9.74 -2.83
N ILE A 168 0.93 -10.68 -2.81
CA ILE A 168 0.57 -11.45 -1.62
C ILE A 168 1.77 -12.26 -1.10
N GLU A 169 2.52 -12.90 -2.01
CA GLU A 169 3.71 -13.65 -1.63
C GLU A 169 4.81 -12.73 -1.07
N ARG A 170 4.99 -11.52 -1.62
CA ARG A 170 5.94 -10.55 -1.09
C ARG A 170 5.57 -10.12 0.33
N VAL A 171 4.28 -9.86 0.56
CA VAL A 171 3.75 -9.53 1.89
C VAL A 171 3.98 -10.69 2.87
N ARG A 172 3.65 -11.93 2.46
CA ARG A 172 3.84 -13.12 3.29
C ARG A 172 5.30 -13.31 3.70
N ARG A 173 6.22 -13.20 2.76
CA ARG A 173 7.66 -13.31 3.05
C ARG A 173 8.12 -12.25 4.03
N ARG A 174 7.64 -11.01 3.86
CA ARG A 174 8.05 -9.91 4.75
C ARG A 174 7.50 -10.06 6.16
N LEU A 175 6.31 -10.62 6.33
CA LEU A 175 5.75 -10.97 7.64
C LEU A 175 6.47 -12.13 8.31
N ALA A 176 7.02 -13.06 7.54
CA ALA A 176 7.77 -14.21 8.06
C ALA A 176 9.24 -13.90 8.39
N SER A 177 9.76 -12.75 7.95
CA SER A 177 11.15 -12.30 8.17
C SER A 177 11.10 -10.97 8.93
N PRO A 178 11.13 -11.01 10.27
CA PRO A 178 11.08 -9.83 11.12
C PRO A 178 12.30 -8.88 10.96
#